data_e3d5275133f97a20b1442a691e33f64e
#
_entry.id   e3d5275133f97a20b1442a691e33f64e
#
_cell.length_a   1.000
_cell.length_b   1.000
_cell.length_c   1.000
_cell.angle_alpha   90.00
_cell.angle_beta   90.00
_cell.angle_gamma   90.00
#
_symmetry.space_group_name_H-M   'P 1'
#
loop_
_entity.id
_entity.type
_entity.pdbx_description
1 polymer ?
#
loop_
_entity_poly.entity_id
_entity_poly.type
_entity_poly.pdbx_seq_one_letter_code
_entity_poly.pdbx_strand_id
1 'polypeptide(L)'
;MFEFEPDRIYLTESGYRQLEAELKRLQTVERARIADEFRAYKEHGEFSSEDTELESLKSELAYVEARILELRNVLQNAVIVREADIPTDRVGVGSVVTIEEVDTGTQKQFRIVGAMEADPEHQKLSYQAPVARALIGHRKGDVVEVTLPKGTVRYRIVNIEK
;
A
#
# COMPACT_ATOMS: atom_id res chain seq x y z
N MET A 1 19.19 -13.06 3.08
CA MET A 1 17.89 -13.08 3.81
C MET A 1 17.86 -11.88 4.73
N PHE A 2 16.89 -11.00 4.60
CA PHE A 2 16.76 -9.86 5.50
C PHE A 2 15.76 -10.17 6.61
N GLU A 3 15.96 -9.54 7.78
CA GLU A 3 15.04 -9.65 8.88
C GLU A 3 13.95 -8.59 8.72
N PHE A 4 12.70 -8.97 9.07
CA PHE A 4 11.59 -8.04 9.08
C PHE A 4 11.72 -7.08 10.27
N GLU A 5 11.74 -5.78 9.98
CA GLU A 5 11.76 -4.71 10.98
C GLU A 5 10.45 -3.92 10.91
N PRO A 6 9.62 -3.93 11.95
CA PRO A 6 8.30 -3.30 11.92
C PRO A 6 8.29 -1.81 11.60
N ASP A 7 9.38 -1.10 11.92
CA ASP A 7 9.49 0.33 11.72
C ASP A 7 9.94 0.73 10.32
N ARG A 8 10.28 -0.25 9.49
CA ARG A 8 10.70 0.01 8.12
C ARG A 8 9.53 0.02 7.16
N ILE A 9 9.71 0.74 6.04
CA ILE A 9 8.76 0.74 4.92
C ILE A 9 9.18 -0.35 3.95
N TYR A 10 8.28 -1.30 3.69
CA TYR A 10 8.53 -2.37 2.73
C TYR A 10 7.63 -2.21 1.52
N LEU A 11 8.20 -2.49 0.35
CA LEU A 11 7.47 -2.56 -0.92
C LEU A 11 7.88 -3.84 -1.65
N THR A 12 6.91 -4.46 -2.33
CA THR A 12 7.24 -5.48 -3.31
C THR A 12 7.83 -4.81 -4.54
N GLU A 13 8.51 -5.56 -5.40
CA GLU A 13 9.02 -5.00 -6.66
C GLU A 13 7.89 -4.41 -7.52
N SER A 14 6.77 -5.12 -7.58
CA SER A 14 5.58 -4.67 -8.30
C SER A 14 5.06 -3.35 -7.74
N GLY A 15 4.95 -3.25 -6.41
CA GLY A 15 4.52 -2.03 -5.73
C GLY A 15 5.46 -0.86 -5.97
N TYR A 16 6.76 -1.10 -5.93
CA TYR A 16 7.76 -0.07 -6.23
C TYR A 16 7.55 0.50 -7.63
N ARG A 17 7.39 -0.37 -8.63
CA ARG A 17 7.18 0.05 -10.01
C ARG A 17 5.87 0.84 -10.19
N GLN A 18 4.81 0.42 -9.51
CA GLN A 18 3.52 1.12 -9.57
C GLN A 18 3.61 2.52 -8.97
N LEU A 19 4.26 2.66 -7.81
CA LEU A 19 4.44 3.96 -7.17
C LEU A 19 5.38 4.86 -7.97
N GLU A 20 6.41 4.30 -8.57
CA GLU A 20 7.31 5.04 -9.45
C GLU A 20 6.58 5.58 -10.68
N ALA A 21 5.73 4.77 -11.30
CA ALA A 21 4.89 5.19 -12.42
C ALA A 21 3.89 6.26 -12.02
N GLU A 22 3.27 6.13 -10.84
CA GLU A 22 2.37 7.16 -10.31
C GLU A 22 3.09 8.48 -10.10
N LEU A 23 4.29 8.44 -9.50
CA LEU A 23 5.10 9.62 -9.28
C LEU A 23 5.40 10.33 -10.60
N LYS A 24 5.83 9.58 -11.60
CA LYS A 24 6.14 10.13 -12.92
C LYS A 24 4.90 10.78 -13.55
N ARG A 25 3.75 10.13 -13.46
CA ARG A 25 2.49 10.65 -14.00
C ARG A 25 2.10 11.96 -13.31
N LEU A 26 2.22 12.02 -12.00
CA LEU A 26 1.91 13.23 -11.23
C LEU A 26 2.85 14.38 -11.61
N GLN A 27 4.14 14.12 -11.74
CA GLN A 27 5.14 15.13 -12.07
C GLN A 27 5.02 15.66 -13.49
N THR A 28 4.59 14.84 -14.44
CA THR A 28 4.54 15.19 -15.85
C THR A 28 3.13 15.53 -16.34
N VAL A 29 2.20 14.59 -16.21
CA VAL A 29 0.85 14.73 -16.77
C VAL A 29 -0.03 15.63 -15.92
N GLU A 30 -0.15 15.33 -14.63
CA GLU A 30 -1.07 16.07 -13.76
C GLU A 30 -0.65 17.50 -13.50
N ARG A 31 0.64 17.73 -13.26
CA ARG A 31 1.15 19.10 -13.10
C ARG A 31 0.91 19.94 -14.36
N ALA A 32 1.16 19.36 -15.54
CA ALA A 32 0.95 20.07 -16.80
C ALA A 32 -0.52 20.40 -17.02
N ARG A 33 -1.41 19.46 -16.74
CA ARG A 33 -2.86 19.66 -16.83
C ARG A 33 -3.32 20.81 -15.95
N ILE A 34 -2.91 20.82 -14.71
CA ILE A 34 -3.30 21.84 -13.73
C ILE A 34 -2.73 23.20 -14.15
N ALA A 35 -1.48 23.25 -14.62
CA ALA A 35 -0.87 24.48 -15.11
C ALA A 35 -1.63 25.05 -16.31
N ASP A 36 -2.07 24.20 -17.23
CA ASP A 36 -2.87 24.61 -18.38
C ASP A 36 -4.23 25.15 -17.95
N GLU A 37 -4.87 24.51 -16.97
CA GLU A 37 -6.15 25.00 -16.43
C GLU A 37 -6.02 26.35 -15.72
N PHE A 38 -4.91 26.58 -15.00
CA PHE A 38 -4.63 27.89 -14.40
C PHE A 38 -4.44 28.95 -15.47
N ARG A 39 -3.74 28.66 -16.56
CA ARG A 39 -3.56 29.61 -17.68
C ARG A 39 -4.87 29.93 -18.35
N ALA A 40 -5.70 28.92 -18.62
CA ALA A 40 -7.02 29.11 -19.20
C ALA A 40 -7.90 29.99 -18.31
N TYR A 41 -7.84 29.76 -17.01
CA TYR A 41 -8.57 30.57 -16.03
C TYR A 41 -8.13 32.06 -16.09
N LYS A 42 -6.83 32.30 -16.11
CA LYS A 42 -6.28 33.65 -16.20
C LYS A 42 -6.68 34.39 -17.49
N GLU A 43 -6.72 33.67 -18.61
CA GLU A 43 -7.09 34.22 -19.90
C GLU A 43 -8.54 34.68 -19.95
N HIS A 44 -9.42 34.12 -19.16
CA HIS A 44 -10.82 34.51 -19.07
C HIS A 44 -11.05 35.76 -18.20
N GLY A 45 -10.02 36.23 -17.51
CA GLY A 45 -9.94 37.58 -16.94
C GLY A 45 -10.82 37.91 -15.74
N GLU A 46 -11.58 36.97 -15.21
CA GLU A 46 -12.46 37.25 -14.08
C GLU A 46 -11.91 36.57 -12.82
N PHE A 47 -11.26 37.34 -11.97
CA PHE A 47 -10.81 36.87 -10.67
C PHE A 47 -11.76 37.39 -9.59
N SER A 48 -12.42 36.45 -8.92
CA SER A 48 -13.18 36.71 -7.71
C SER A 48 -12.53 35.95 -6.57
N SER A 49 -12.43 36.59 -5.41
CA SER A 49 -11.91 35.92 -4.20
C SER A 49 -12.85 34.79 -3.71
N GLU A 50 -14.06 34.75 -4.24
CA GLU A 50 -15.06 33.74 -3.93
C GLU A 50 -15.20 32.68 -5.03
N ASP A 51 -14.26 32.66 -5.97
CA ASP A 51 -14.32 31.76 -7.12
C ASP A 51 -14.00 30.32 -6.70
N THR A 52 -15.01 29.46 -6.80
CA THR A 52 -14.89 28.03 -6.44
C THR A 52 -14.00 27.27 -7.40
N GLU A 53 -13.93 27.67 -8.67
CA GLU A 53 -13.05 27.04 -9.65
C GLU A 53 -11.59 27.26 -9.30
N LEU A 54 -11.20 28.49 -8.94
CA LEU A 54 -9.85 28.80 -8.52
C LEU A 54 -9.46 28.04 -7.25
N GLU A 55 -10.36 27.98 -6.26
CA GLU A 55 -10.13 27.22 -5.03
C GLU A 55 -9.99 25.73 -5.31
N SER A 56 -10.77 25.18 -6.23
CA SER A 56 -10.67 23.79 -6.65
C SER A 56 -9.32 23.49 -7.29
N LEU A 57 -8.85 24.36 -8.18
CA LEU A 57 -7.52 24.20 -8.82
C LEU A 57 -6.39 24.26 -7.79
N LYS A 58 -6.46 25.18 -6.83
CA LYS A 58 -5.48 25.29 -5.76
C LYS A 58 -5.48 24.02 -4.90
N SER A 59 -6.63 23.48 -4.60
CA SER A 59 -6.76 22.23 -3.82
C SER A 59 -6.19 21.04 -4.57
N GLU A 60 -6.45 20.93 -5.87
CA GLU A 60 -5.89 19.89 -6.71
C GLU A 60 -4.35 19.97 -6.75
N LEU A 61 -3.82 21.17 -6.92
CA LEU A 61 -2.37 21.38 -6.95
C LEU A 61 -1.73 21.00 -5.62
N ALA A 62 -2.35 21.40 -4.50
CA ALA A 62 -1.86 21.05 -3.17
C ALA A 62 -1.85 19.55 -2.96
N TYR A 63 -2.91 18.85 -3.39
CA TYR A 63 -2.99 17.39 -3.32
C TYR A 63 -1.87 16.74 -4.14
N VAL A 64 -1.68 17.17 -5.39
CA VAL A 64 -0.65 16.61 -6.27
C VAL A 64 0.74 16.81 -5.67
N GLU A 65 1.05 18.03 -5.19
CA GLU A 65 2.36 18.31 -4.61
C GLU A 65 2.61 17.51 -3.32
N ALA A 66 1.61 17.37 -2.47
CA ALA A 66 1.71 16.57 -1.25
C ALA A 66 1.94 15.09 -1.59
N ARG A 67 1.21 14.57 -2.58
CA ARG A 67 1.36 13.18 -3.01
C ARG A 67 2.74 12.91 -3.63
N ILE A 68 3.25 13.85 -4.43
CA ILE A 68 4.60 13.74 -4.99
C ILE A 68 5.64 13.64 -3.86
N LEU A 69 5.52 14.49 -2.86
CA LEU A 69 6.46 14.50 -1.73
C LEU A 69 6.40 13.17 -0.96
N GLU A 70 5.20 12.69 -0.70
CA GLU A 70 4.99 11.39 -0.05
C GLU A 70 5.61 10.24 -0.83
N LEU A 71 5.35 10.18 -2.15
CA LEU A 71 5.89 9.12 -3.01
C LEU A 71 7.41 9.17 -3.10
N ARG A 72 7.99 10.36 -3.21
CA ARG A 72 9.45 10.52 -3.22
C ARG A 72 10.06 9.97 -1.92
N ASN A 73 9.46 10.32 -0.79
CA ASN A 73 9.94 9.87 0.51
C ASN A 73 9.87 8.35 0.65
N VAL A 74 8.74 7.77 0.26
CA VAL A 74 8.55 6.30 0.31
C VAL A 74 9.53 5.59 -0.60
N LEU A 75 9.65 6.02 -1.86
CA LEU A 75 10.54 5.38 -2.83
C LEU A 75 12.01 5.50 -2.45
N GLN A 76 12.39 6.59 -1.80
CA GLN A 76 13.77 6.81 -1.37
C GLN A 76 14.14 5.96 -0.15
N ASN A 77 13.21 5.70 0.74
CA ASN A 77 13.47 5.07 2.03
C ASN A 77 13.00 3.61 2.13
N ALA A 78 12.21 3.13 1.17
CA ALA A 78 11.65 1.79 1.24
C ALA A 78 12.69 0.70 1.02
N VAL A 79 12.48 -0.40 1.71
CA VAL A 79 13.17 -1.66 1.45
C VAL A 79 12.38 -2.41 0.39
N ILE A 80 13.00 -2.73 -0.73
CA ILE A 80 12.35 -3.46 -1.82
C ILE A 80 12.50 -4.95 -1.56
N VAL A 81 11.38 -5.64 -1.46
CA VAL A 81 11.33 -7.09 -1.31
C VAL A 81 11.29 -7.72 -2.69
N ARG A 82 12.37 -8.35 -3.08
CA ARG A 82 12.46 -9.06 -4.36
C ARG A 82 11.91 -10.47 -4.21
N GLU A 83 11.53 -11.09 -5.31
CA GLU A 83 11.02 -12.46 -5.28
C GLU A 83 11.99 -13.41 -4.57
N ALA A 84 13.29 -13.24 -4.80
CA ALA A 84 14.32 -14.05 -4.15
C ALA A 84 14.36 -13.89 -2.63
N ASP A 85 13.87 -12.76 -2.11
CA ASP A 85 13.87 -12.45 -0.67
C ASP A 85 12.61 -12.96 0.04
N ILE A 86 11.60 -13.39 -0.72
CA ILE A 86 10.34 -13.88 -0.13
C ILE A 86 10.58 -15.26 0.46
N PRO A 87 10.43 -15.42 1.77
CA PRO A 87 10.63 -16.72 2.39
C PRO A 87 9.50 -17.69 2.04
N THR A 88 9.82 -18.97 1.97
CA THR A 88 8.83 -20.05 1.76
C THR A 88 8.67 -20.92 2.99
N ASP A 89 9.60 -20.84 3.94
CA ASP A 89 9.56 -21.57 5.20
C ASP A 89 8.79 -20.87 6.32
N ARG A 90 8.50 -19.59 6.13
CA ARG A 90 7.75 -18.77 7.08
C ARG A 90 7.03 -17.65 6.34
N VAL A 91 6.10 -17.01 7.03
CA VAL A 91 5.36 -15.87 6.49
C VAL A 91 6.24 -14.63 6.52
N GLY A 92 6.32 -13.92 5.41
CA GLY A 92 7.04 -12.64 5.30
C GLY A 92 6.33 -11.68 4.36
N VAL A 93 6.90 -10.49 4.20
CA VAL A 93 6.39 -9.53 3.22
C VAL A 93 6.60 -10.11 1.82
N GLY A 94 5.55 -10.10 1.02
CA GLY A 94 5.53 -10.70 -0.31
C GLY A 94 4.93 -12.10 -0.35
N SER A 95 4.80 -12.77 0.79
CA SER A 95 4.23 -14.12 0.86
C SER A 95 2.76 -14.14 0.47
N VAL A 96 2.35 -15.19 -0.24
CA VAL A 96 0.94 -15.54 -0.43
C VAL A 96 0.60 -16.56 0.63
N VAL A 97 -0.30 -16.21 1.52
CA VAL A 97 -0.65 -17.03 2.70
C VAL A 97 -2.09 -17.49 2.57
N THR A 98 -2.29 -18.80 2.78
CA THR A 98 -3.62 -19.38 2.94
C THR A 98 -3.83 -19.66 4.42
N ILE A 99 -4.85 -19.08 5.00
CA ILE A 99 -5.21 -19.29 6.41
C ILE A 99 -6.60 -19.88 6.52
N GLU A 100 -6.83 -20.59 7.62
CA GLU A 100 -8.12 -21.18 7.96
C GLU A 100 -8.52 -20.72 9.35
N GLU A 101 -9.73 -20.19 9.46
CA GLU A 101 -10.30 -19.87 10.76
C GLU A 101 -10.63 -21.19 11.47
N VAL A 102 -9.98 -21.43 12.61
CA VAL A 102 -10.06 -22.72 13.31
C VAL A 102 -11.49 -23.08 13.70
N ASP A 103 -12.28 -22.11 14.14
CA ASP A 103 -13.63 -22.36 14.66
C ASP A 103 -14.68 -22.60 13.56
N THR A 104 -14.51 -22.02 12.39
CA THR A 104 -15.50 -22.10 11.30
C THR A 104 -15.05 -22.92 10.11
N GLY A 105 -13.74 -23.16 9.96
CA GLY A 105 -13.16 -23.83 8.80
C GLY A 105 -13.10 -22.96 7.55
N THR A 106 -13.45 -21.67 7.65
CA THR A 106 -13.41 -20.75 6.52
C THR A 106 -11.97 -20.45 6.14
N GLN A 107 -11.64 -20.62 4.86
CA GLN A 107 -10.30 -20.33 4.34
C GLN A 107 -10.26 -18.98 3.64
N LYS A 108 -9.12 -18.31 3.74
CA LYS A 108 -8.81 -17.05 3.06
C LYS A 108 -7.40 -17.12 2.52
N GLN A 109 -7.18 -16.51 1.36
CA GLN A 109 -5.86 -16.39 0.78
C GLN A 109 -5.59 -14.94 0.45
N PHE A 110 -4.39 -14.46 0.74
CA PHE A 110 -3.99 -13.09 0.43
C PHE A 110 -2.47 -13.01 0.31
N ARG A 111 -2.02 -11.97 -0.37
CA ARG A 111 -0.60 -11.61 -0.41
C ARG A 111 -0.33 -10.50 0.61
N ILE A 112 0.74 -10.66 1.37
CA ILE A 112 1.20 -9.62 2.30
C ILE A 112 2.06 -8.63 1.50
N VAL A 113 1.66 -7.38 1.48
CA VAL A 113 2.29 -6.32 0.68
C VAL A 113 2.62 -5.11 1.55
N GLY A 114 3.29 -4.12 0.96
CA GLY A 114 3.52 -2.84 1.61
C GLY A 114 2.22 -2.10 1.91
N ALA A 115 2.24 -1.22 2.90
CA ALA A 115 1.03 -0.50 3.31
C ALA A 115 0.40 0.30 2.16
N MET A 116 1.21 0.85 1.27
CA MET A 116 0.72 1.63 0.13
C MET A 116 0.22 0.77 -1.04
N GLU A 117 0.47 -0.53 -1.00
CA GLU A 117 0.03 -1.48 -2.01
C GLU A 117 -1.27 -2.20 -1.62
N ALA A 118 -1.73 -2.01 -0.39
CA ALA A 118 -2.88 -2.74 0.14
C ALA A 118 -4.12 -2.52 -0.73
N ASP A 119 -4.78 -3.61 -1.08
CA ASP A 119 -5.97 -3.61 -1.91
C ASP A 119 -6.80 -4.85 -1.57
N PRO A 120 -7.75 -4.72 -0.64
CA PRO A 120 -8.57 -5.87 -0.22
C PRO A 120 -9.33 -6.54 -1.35
N GLU A 121 -9.75 -5.77 -2.36
CA GLU A 121 -10.47 -6.32 -3.51
C GLU A 121 -9.62 -7.27 -4.35
N HIS A 122 -8.30 -7.10 -4.32
CA HIS A 122 -7.34 -7.95 -5.02
C HIS A 122 -6.55 -8.85 -4.07
N GLN A 123 -7.10 -9.11 -2.89
CA GLN A 123 -6.49 -9.95 -1.84
C GLN A 123 -5.05 -9.54 -1.49
N LYS A 124 -4.81 -8.23 -1.41
CA LYS A 124 -3.54 -7.66 -0.96
C LYS A 124 -3.70 -7.04 0.41
N LEU A 125 -3.05 -7.63 1.39
CA LEU A 125 -3.14 -7.22 2.79
C LEU A 125 -1.85 -6.52 3.21
N SER A 126 -1.98 -5.34 3.81
CA SER A 126 -0.83 -4.62 4.35
C SER A 126 -0.14 -5.44 5.43
N TYR A 127 1.21 -5.45 5.42
CA TYR A 127 1.96 -6.07 6.51
C TYR A 127 1.69 -5.41 7.87
N GLN A 128 1.13 -4.21 7.88
CA GLN A 128 0.75 -3.50 9.11
C GLN A 128 -0.62 -3.90 9.64
N ALA A 129 -1.43 -4.57 8.83
CA ALA A 129 -2.76 -5.04 9.28
C ALA A 129 -2.62 -6.05 10.41
N PRO A 130 -3.53 -6.06 11.39
CA PRO A 130 -3.44 -6.94 12.56
C PRO A 130 -3.24 -8.41 12.23
N VAL A 131 -3.95 -8.92 11.23
CA VAL A 131 -3.83 -10.32 10.83
C VAL A 131 -2.43 -10.59 10.27
N ALA A 132 -1.93 -9.73 9.37
CA ALA A 132 -0.60 -9.89 8.77
C ALA A 132 0.49 -9.84 9.85
N ARG A 133 0.41 -8.88 10.76
CA ARG A 133 1.38 -8.73 11.86
C ARG A 133 1.45 -9.98 12.73
N ALA A 134 0.31 -10.59 12.98
CA ALA A 134 0.25 -11.80 13.78
C ALA A 134 0.86 -13.02 13.05
N LEU A 135 0.75 -13.05 11.73
CA LEU A 135 1.22 -14.17 10.90
C LEU A 135 2.71 -14.11 10.58
N ILE A 136 3.27 -12.91 10.40
CA ILE A 136 4.68 -12.75 10.00
C ILE A 136 5.62 -13.47 10.96
N GLY A 137 6.52 -14.27 10.40
CA GLY A 137 7.49 -15.06 11.14
C GLY A 137 7.01 -16.45 11.51
N HIS A 138 5.72 -16.72 11.41
CA HIS A 138 5.16 -18.04 11.68
C HIS A 138 5.26 -18.98 10.48
N ARG A 139 5.10 -20.26 10.74
CA ARG A 139 5.30 -21.33 9.77
C ARG A 139 4.00 -22.03 9.42
N LYS A 140 4.01 -22.76 8.33
CA LYS A 140 2.91 -23.63 7.94
C LYS A 140 2.54 -24.58 9.09
N GLY A 141 1.25 -24.66 9.40
CA GLY A 141 0.73 -25.46 10.47
C GLY A 141 0.58 -24.72 11.80
N ASP A 142 1.20 -23.58 11.96
CA ASP A 142 1.06 -22.77 13.17
C ASP A 142 -0.36 -22.23 13.31
N VAL A 143 -0.82 -22.13 14.56
CA VAL A 143 -2.08 -21.47 14.90
C VAL A 143 -1.75 -20.17 15.62
N VAL A 144 -2.28 -19.07 15.12
CA VAL A 144 -2.06 -17.75 15.72
C VAL A 144 -3.37 -17.12 16.16
N GLU A 145 -3.33 -16.40 17.26
CA GLU A 145 -4.46 -15.64 17.76
C GLU A 145 -4.36 -14.19 17.29
N VAL A 146 -5.45 -13.67 16.74
CA VAL A 146 -5.53 -12.28 16.29
C VAL A 146 -6.66 -11.61 17.04
N THR A 147 -6.35 -10.50 17.69
CA THR A 147 -7.35 -9.67 18.37
C THR A 147 -7.89 -8.65 17.37
N LEU A 148 -9.17 -8.77 17.05
CA LEU A 148 -9.90 -7.88 16.17
C LEU A 148 -10.98 -7.15 16.96
N PRO A 149 -11.57 -6.05 16.44
CA PRO A 149 -12.65 -5.34 17.13
C PRO A 149 -13.83 -6.24 17.51
N LYS A 150 -14.11 -7.26 16.70
CA LYS A 150 -15.19 -8.23 16.96
C LYS A 150 -14.83 -9.33 17.94
N GLY A 151 -13.57 -9.40 18.39
CA GLY A 151 -13.08 -10.42 19.32
C GLY A 151 -11.82 -11.10 18.83
N THR A 152 -11.37 -12.09 19.59
CA THR A 152 -10.19 -12.89 19.27
C THR A 152 -10.54 -14.02 18.31
N VAL A 153 -9.79 -14.14 17.22
CA VAL A 153 -9.97 -15.18 16.20
C VAL A 153 -8.66 -15.97 16.09
N ARG A 154 -8.79 -17.29 15.98
CA ARG A 154 -7.64 -18.17 15.78
C ARG A 154 -7.56 -18.61 14.32
N TYR A 155 -6.37 -18.45 13.74
CA TYR A 155 -6.11 -18.85 12.35
C TYR A 155 -4.99 -19.87 12.31
N ARG A 156 -5.19 -20.90 11.48
CA ARG A 156 -4.13 -21.86 11.14
C ARG A 156 -3.54 -21.47 9.80
N ILE A 157 -2.21 -21.49 9.71
CA ILE A 157 -1.51 -21.27 8.45
C ILE A 157 -1.55 -22.58 7.65
N VAL A 158 -2.30 -22.59 6.58
CA VAL A 158 -2.50 -23.78 5.74
C VAL A 158 -1.40 -23.92 4.71
N ASN A 159 -1.00 -22.79 4.10
CA ASN A 159 0.03 -22.79 3.06
C ASN A 159 0.74 -21.44 2.98
N ILE A 160 1.99 -21.49 2.54
CA ILE A 160 2.82 -20.31 2.32
C ILE A 160 3.47 -20.45 0.95
N GLU A 161 3.24 -19.48 0.06
CA GLU A 161 3.79 -19.44 -1.30
C GLU A 161 4.45 -18.09 -1.56
N LYS A 162 5.22 -18.03 -2.65
CA LYS A 162 5.77 -16.77 -3.14
C LYS A 162 4.77 -15.98 -3.95
#